data_fc552ff05af7118e12764b97d50523b6
#
_entry.id   fc552ff05af7118e12764b97d50523b6
#
_cell.length_a   1.000
_cell.length_b   1.000
_cell.length_c   1.000
_cell.angle_alpha   90.00
_cell.angle_beta   90.00
_cell.angle_gamma   90.00
#
_symmetry.space_group_name_H-M   'P 1'
#
loop_
_entity.id
_entity.type
_entity.pdbx_description
1 polymer ?
#
loop_
_entity_poly.entity_id
_entity_poly.type
_entity_poly.pdbx_seq_one_letter_code
_entity_poly.pdbx_strand_id
1 'polypeptide(L)' 'MVRVWKIFDYGGYAMSLEEMIDELKTKHQALEAAIDEQIHRPHPDDIEIASLKKQKLRIKDEIATITNQ' A
#
# COMPACT_ATOMS: atom_id res chain seq x y z
N MET A 1 0.07 -16.58 -3.36
CA MET A 1 0.37 -15.59 -3.02
C MET A 1 1.69 -15.16 -2.82
N VAL A 2 2.34 -15.58 -1.84
CA VAL A 2 3.66 -15.18 -1.61
C VAL A 2 4.56 -15.55 -2.72
N ARG A 3 4.20 -16.55 -3.47
CA ARG A 3 5.02 -16.95 -4.47
C ARG A 3 5.16 -16.01 -5.54
N VAL A 4 4.22 -15.23 -5.74
CA VAL A 4 4.29 -14.22 -6.76
C VAL A 4 5.45 -13.30 -6.49
N TRP A 5 5.69 -12.99 -5.23
CA TRP A 5 6.76 -12.13 -4.87
C TRP A 5 8.07 -12.76 -5.21
N LYS A 6 8.20 -14.02 -4.96
CA LYS A 6 9.41 -14.68 -5.27
C LYS A 6 9.70 -14.69 -6.72
N ILE A 7 8.69 -14.82 -7.51
CA ILE A 7 8.87 -14.83 -8.93
C ILE A 7 9.46 -13.55 -9.39
N PHE A 8 9.04 -12.44 -8.79
CA PHE A 8 9.58 -11.18 -9.17
C PHE A 8 11.02 -11.11 -8.76
N ASP A 9 11.36 -11.50 -7.60
CA ASP A 9 12.71 -11.49 -7.18
C ASP A 9 13.52 -12.26 -8.13
N TYR A 10 12.91 -13.27 -8.74
CA TYR A 10 13.57 -14.10 -9.56
C TYR A 10 13.99 -13.43 -10.76
N GLY A 11 13.26 -12.63 -11.26
CA GLY A 11 13.51 -11.95 -12.41
C GLY A 11 14.90 -11.45 -12.41
N GLY A 12 15.50 -11.51 -11.34
CA GLY A 12 16.83 -11.14 -11.29
C GLY A 12 16.99 -9.66 -11.34
N TYR A 13 15.95 -8.95 -11.45
CA TYR A 13 16.06 -7.57 -11.50
C TYR A 13 15.40 -7.06 -10.28
N ALA A 14 16.17 -6.78 -9.28
CA ALA A 14 15.62 -6.20 -8.09
C ALA A 14 15.07 -4.84 -8.46
N MET A 15 13.95 -4.49 -7.92
CA MET A 15 13.41 -3.17 -8.13
C MET A 15 14.32 -2.20 -7.41
N SER A 16 14.53 -1.05 -8.00
CA SER A 16 15.30 -0.03 -7.36
C SER A 16 14.47 0.52 -6.20
N LEU A 17 15.13 1.21 -5.28
CA LEU A 17 14.43 1.80 -4.16
C LEU A 17 13.38 2.78 -4.65
N GLU A 18 13.69 3.51 -5.69
CA GLU A 18 12.75 4.46 -6.24
C GLU A 18 11.50 3.77 -6.75
N GLU A 19 11.66 2.66 -7.40
CA GLU A 19 10.52 1.92 -7.91
C GLU A 19 9.67 1.36 -6.79
N MET A 20 10.32 0.90 -5.73
CA MET A 20 9.61 0.38 -4.59
C MET A 20 8.80 1.49 -3.91
N ILE A 21 9.40 2.64 -3.76
CA ILE A 21 8.73 3.76 -3.15
C ILE A 21 7.56 4.22 -4.01
N ASP A 22 7.76 4.24 -5.32
CA ASP A 22 6.70 4.62 -6.23
C ASP A 22 5.51 3.68 -6.11
N GLU A 23 5.78 2.41 -6.06
CA GLU A 23 4.74 1.43 -5.95
C GLU A 23 3.99 1.58 -4.65
N LEU A 24 4.70 1.80 -3.57
CA LEU A 24 4.08 1.99 -2.28
C LEU A 24 3.24 3.27 -2.24
N LYS A 25 3.72 4.31 -2.88
CA LYS A 25 2.98 5.56 -2.95
C LYS A 25 1.69 5.37 -3.74
N THR A 26 1.76 4.60 -4.81
CA THR A 26 0.58 4.32 -5.61
C THR A 26 -0.45 3.56 -4.78
N LYS A 27 0.00 2.59 -4.01
CA LYS A 27 -0.88 1.83 -3.16
C LYS A 27 -1.48 2.72 -2.08
N HIS A 28 -0.67 3.62 -1.54
CA HIS A 28 -1.13 4.53 -0.52
C HIS A 28 -2.25 5.41 -1.07
N GLN A 29 -2.07 5.91 -2.28
CA GLN A 29 -3.08 6.75 -2.91
C GLN A 29 -4.36 5.97 -3.19
N ALA A 30 -4.20 4.72 -3.62
CA ALA A 30 -5.37 3.88 -3.88
C ALA A 30 -6.15 3.63 -2.60
N LEU A 31 -5.45 3.43 -1.49
CA LEU A 31 -6.11 3.23 -0.22
C LEU A 31 -6.81 4.49 0.26
N GLU A 32 -6.20 5.63 0.03
CA GLU A 32 -6.82 6.89 0.41
C GLU A 32 -8.10 7.12 -0.38
N ALA A 33 -8.06 6.82 -1.67
CA ALA A 33 -9.24 6.94 -2.50
C ALA A 33 -10.34 6.01 -2.03
N ALA A 34 -9.97 4.79 -1.65
CA ALA A 34 -10.94 3.82 -1.17
C ALA A 34 -11.57 4.27 0.15
N ILE A 35 -10.77 4.84 1.03
CA ILE A 35 -11.26 5.35 2.30
C ILE A 35 -12.24 6.49 2.06
N ASP A 36 -11.85 7.38 1.16
CA ASP A 36 -12.66 8.53 0.84
C ASP A 36 -14.01 8.09 0.29
N GLU A 37 -13.98 7.09 -0.57
CA GLU A 37 -15.20 6.57 -1.15
C GLU A 37 -16.10 5.97 -0.09
N GLN A 38 -15.53 5.25 0.85
CA GLN A 38 -16.29 4.64 1.92
C GLN A 38 -16.94 5.71 2.80
N ILE A 39 -16.20 6.73 3.11
CA ILE A 39 -16.69 7.79 3.98
C ILE A 39 -17.90 8.52 3.35
N HIS A 40 -17.89 8.63 2.04
CA HIS A 40 -18.96 9.33 1.34
C HIS A 40 -20.16 8.46 1.02
N ARG A 41 -20.14 7.21 1.41
CA ARG A 41 -21.29 6.36 1.18
C ARG A 41 -22.39 6.68 2.16
N PRO A 42 -23.63 6.43 1.77
CA PRO A 42 -24.75 6.68 2.69
C PRO A 42 -24.61 5.88 3.98
N HIS A 43 -24.05 4.68 3.87
CA HIS A 43 -23.86 3.84 5.05
C HIS A 43 -22.44 3.34 5.08
N PRO A 44 -21.52 4.15 5.57
CA PRO A 44 -20.12 3.75 5.61
C PRO A 44 -19.91 2.53 6.49
N ASP A 45 -19.04 1.65 6.06
CA ASP A 45 -18.73 0.46 6.83
C ASP A 45 -17.52 0.76 7.69
N ASP A 46 -17.74 0.92 8.98
CA ASP A 46 -16.67 1.28 9.90
C ASP A 46 -15.56 0.24 9.93
N ILE A 47 -15.92 -1.01 9.78
CA ILE A 47 -14.92 -2.08 9.81
C ILE A 47 -14.03 -1.98 8.58
N GLU A 48 -14.65 -1.73 7.45
CA GLU A 48 -13.91 -1.60 6.21
C GLU A 48 -12.99 -0.37 6.28
N ILE A 49 -13.50 0.73 6.78
CA ILE A 49 -12.72 1.95 6.90
C ILE A 49 -11.53 1.72 7.82
N ALA A 50 -11.76 1.06 8.94
CA ALA A 50 -10.69 0.77 9.87
C ALA A 50 -9.63 -0.11 9.23
N SER A 51 -10.05 -1.09 8.45
CA SER A 51 -9.13 -1.97 7.77
C SER A 51 -8.30 -1.21 6.76
N LEU A 52 -8.94 -0.34 6.00
CA LEU A 52 -8.25 0.46 4.99
C LEU A 52 -7.25 1.41 5.63
N LYS A 53 -7.64 2.02 6.75
CA LYS A 53 -6.75 2.92 7.46
C LYS A 53 -5.53 2.17 8.00
N LYS A 54 -5.74 0.96 8.45
CA LYS A 54 -4.66 0.16 8.95
C LYS A 54 -3.67 -0.17 7.84
N GLN A 55 -4.18 -0.51 6.68
CA GLN A 55 -3.34 -0.81 5.55
C GLN A 55 -2.58 0.44 5.10
N LYS A 56 -3.23 1.58 5.14
CA LYS A 56 -2.59 2.82 4.77
C LYS A 56 -1.42 3.12 5.70
N LEU A 57 -1.63 2.93 6.99
CA LEU A 57 -0.58 3.17 7.96
C LEU A 57 0.59 2.24 7.73
N ARG A 58 0.31 1.01 7.37
CA ARG A 58 1.35 0.06 7.15
C ARG A 58 2.21 0.45 5.97
N ILE A 59 1.58 0.88 4.89
CA ILE A 59 2.30 1.30 3.71
C ILE A 59 3.12 2.54 4.00
N LYS A 60 2.57 3.46 4.77
CA LYS A 60 3.26 4.66 5.13
C LYS A 60 4.50 4.31 5.93
N ASP A 61 4.38 3.34 6.82
CA ASP A 61 5.48 2.88 7.63
C ASP A 61 6.56 2.27 6.77
N GLU A 62 6.18 1.52 5.79
CA GLU A 62 7.12 0.88 4.88
C GLU A 62 7.89 1.94 4.09
N ILE A 63 7.20 2.94 3.62
CA ILE A 63 7.84 4.01 2.89
C ILE A 63 8.85 4.73 3.79
N ALA A 64 8.45 5.00 5.02
CA ALA A 64 9.32 5.68 5.96
C ALA A 64 10.56 4.84 6.25
N THR A 65 10.39 3.55 6.39
CA THR A 65 11.49 2.66 6.65
C THR A 65 12.49 2.68 5.50
N ILE A 66 11.99 2.65 4.29
CA ILE A 66 12.85 2.65 3.13
C ILE A 66 13.58 3.98 2.99
N THR A 67 12.87 5.07 3.19
CA THR A 67 13.47 6.37 2.96
C THR A 67 14.38 6.80 4.09
N ASN A 68 14.25 6.19 5.26
CA ASN A 68 15.11 6.54 6.37
C ASN A 68 16.39 5.75 6.43
N GLN A 69 16.65 4.95 5.46
CA GLN A 69 17.90 4.22 5.40
C GLN A 69 18.99 4.98 4.64
#